data_52df8fa3ec14392b6501c5189cab80e0
#
_entry.id   52df8fa3ec14392b6501c5189cab80e0
#
_cell.length_a   1.000
_cell.length_b   1.000
_cell.length_c   1.000
_cell.angle_alpha   90.00
_cell.angle_beta   90.00
_cell.angle_gamma   90.00
#
_symmetry.space_group_name_H-M   'P 1'
#
loop_
_entity.id
_entity.type
_entity.pdbx_description
1 polymer ?
#
loop_
_entity_poly.entity_id
_entity_poly.type
_entity_poly.pdbx_seq_one_letter_code
_entity_poly.pdbx_strand_id
1 'polypeptide(L)'
;MNYNEFKDYVKEHVLDYLPEQYKNANMDIRQAVKNNDVVLDGLTIFNPNGNMSPTIYLNSAYEEYQQGMDIEDVVGKIADAYIEHIEPREEYRFNFDLQEVKNYEVVKDFIYPKVSNLQSNVNRLSNIPYTQKEDLAITYHIWANGNEESMGSITINNDLMELYGVSMDTLHDQAMNNMDKISPLKFESLQETMVGMLASDFAKEEGISIDEAKDLIRGSIPNDGPDVYCLSNEARANGAVYIMREDVQQMVAEKLGGDYYVLPSSIHETLILPKSENMSFQRLQDMVQDVNAMCVSEEEVLSDGVYQYDAKSHTFSRCDRQPELTYKQAQGMTNNMEVRELVATAENKQEYDSTTPNHTHEPIKHKGH
;
A
#
# COMPACT_ATOMS: atom_id res chain seq x y z
N MET A 1 -4.35 -26.39 -18.88
CA MET A 1 -4.81 -25.36 -19.83
C MET A 1 -4.00 -24.08 -19.63
N ASN A 2 -3.91 -23.21 -20.64
CA ASN A 2 -3.30 -21.89 -20.48
C ASN A 2 -4.28 -20.91 -19.78
N TYR A 3 -3.80 -19.73 -19.41
CA TYR A 3 -4.60 -18.78 -18.62
C TYR A 3 -5.88 -18.29 -19.31
N ASN A 4 -5.87 -18.12 -20.64
CA ASN A 4 -7.08 -17.71 -21.35
C ASN A 4 -8.12 -18.85 -21.41
N GLU A 5 -7.67 -20.08 -21.67
CA GLU A 5 -8.52 -21.28 -21.60
C GLU A 5 -9.10 -21.49 -20.19
N PHE A 6 -8.33 -21.17 -19.15
CA PHE A 6 -8.79 -21.20 -17.77
C PHE A 6 -9.91 -20.16 -17.51
N LYS A 7 -9.72 -18.91 -17.96
CA LYS A 7 -10.74 -17.86 -17.83
C LYS A 7 -12.03 -18.24 -18.57
N ASP A 8 -11.92 -18.82 -19.77
CA ASP A 8 -13.06 -19.26 -20.52
C ASP A 8 -13.79 -20.41 -19.81
N TYR A 9 -13.05 -21.38 -19.26
CA TYR A 9 -13.60 -22.48 -18.48
C TYR A 9 -14.34 -22.00 -17.24
N VAL A 10 -13.72 -21.12 -16.46
CA VAL A 10 -14.36 -20.51 -15.27
C VAL A 10 -15.66 -19.80 -15.67
N LYS A 11 -15.64 -19.04 -16.77
CA LYS A 11 -16.80 -18.32 -17.27
C LYS A 11 -17.95 -19.25 -17.72
N GLU A 12 -17.61 -20.43 -18.23
CA GLU A 12 -18.59 -21.43 -18.67
C GLU A 12 -19.24 -22.17 -17.50
N HIS A 13 -18.48 -22.41 -16.39
CA HIS A 13 -18.87 -23.36 -15.36
C HIS A 13 -19.20 -22.73 -13.99
N VAL A 14 -18.71 -21.53 -13.67
CA VAL A 14 -18.84 -20.96 -12.31
C VAL A 14 -20.29 -20.80 -11.85
N LEU A 15 -21.22 -20.50 -12.76
CA LEU A 15 -22.64 -20.35 -12.42
C LEU A 15 -23.30 -21.67 -11.99
N ASP A 16 -22.73 -22.83 -12.38
CA ASP A 16 -23.26 -24.14 -12.00
C ASP A 16 -23.04 -24.43 -10.51
N TYR A 17 -22.05 -23.77 -9.89
CA TYR A 17 -21.71 -23.87 -8.46
C TYR A 17 -22.43 -22.84 -7.59
N LEU A 18 -23.17 -21.92 -8.20
CA LEU A 18 -23.91 -20.88 -7.48
C LEU A 18 -25.37 -21.24 -7.25
N PRO A 19 -26.05 -20.63 -6.25
CA PRO A 19 -27.48 -20.80 -6.02
C PRO A 19 -28.32 -20.51 -7.27
N GLU A 20 -29.48 -21.15 -7.38
CA GLU A 20 -30.41 -21.12 -8.54
C GLU A 20 -30.69 -19.71 -9.08
N GLN A 21 -30.77 -18.71 -8.18
CA GLN A 21 -31.02 -17.31 -8.58
C GLN A 21 -29.92 -16.69 -9.45
N TYR A 22 -28.71 -17.28 -9.47
CA TYR A 22 -27.55 -16.80 -10.25
C TYR A 22 -27.37 -17.54 -11.58
N LYS A 23 -28.09 -18.63 -11.86
CA LYS A 23 -27.90 -19.46 -13.05
C LYS A 23 -27.95 -18.70 -14.39
N ASN A 24 -28.63 -17.56 -14.41
CA ASN A 24 -28.71 -16.70 -15.59
C ASN A 24 -28.10 -15.31 -15.33
N ALA A 25 -27.25 -15.19 -14.33
CA ALA A 25 -26.61 -13.92 -14.02
C ALA A 25 -25.65 -13.49 -15.14
N ASN A 26 -25.66 -12.21 -15.46
CA ASN A 26 -24.62 -11.66 -16.33
C ASN A 26 -23.29 -11.66 -15.61
N MET A 27 -22.20 -11.89 -16.34
CA MET A 27 -20.85 -11.81 -15.79
C MET A 27 -19.90 -11.12 -16.78
N ASP A 28 -18.87 -10.53 -16.23
CA ASP A 28 -17.81 -9.89 -16.99
C ASP A 28 -16.45 -10.15 -16.35
N ILE A 29 -15.40 -10.24 -17.18
CA ILE A 29 -14.02 -10.31 -16.71
C ILE A 29 -13.30 -9.06 -17.20
N ARG A 30 -12.84 -8.25 -16.27
CA ARG A 30 -12.11 -7.01 -16.55
C ARG A 30 -10.78 -6.97 -15.84
N GLN A 31 -9.82 -6.36 -16.52
CA GLN A 31 -8.54 -6.06 -15.87
C GLN A 31 -8.70 -4.90 -14.89
N ALA A 32 -8.13 -5.08 -13.71
CA ALA A 32 -8.01 -4.05 -12.69
C ALA A 32 -6.54 -3.79 -12.40
N VAL A 33 -6.13 -2.54 -12.46
CA VAL A 33 -4.78 -2.11 -12.06
C VAL A 33 -4.80 -1.85 -10.56
N LYS A 34 -4.04 -2.66 -9.83
CA LYS A 34 -3.89 -2.60 -8.38
C LYS A 34 -2.69 -1.74 -7.99
N ASN A 35 -2.38 -1.73 -6.68
CA ASN A 35 -1.14 -1.12 -6.21
C ASN A 35 0.07 -1.78 -6.87
N ASN A 36 1.12 -1.01 -7.06
CA ASN A 36 2.34 -1.36 -7.79
C ASN A 36 2.11 -1.76 -9.26
N ASP A 37 1.06 -1.18 -9.87
CA ASP A 37 0.66 -1.43 -11.25
C ASP A 37 0.41 -2.93 -11.57
N VAL A 38 0.16 -3.75 -10.53
CA VAL A 38 -0.21 -5.16 -10.68
C VAL A 38 -1.55 -5.24 -11.41
N VAL A 39 -1.59 -6.02 -12.48
CA VAL A 39 -2.80 -6.19 -13.30
C VAL A 39 -3.45 -7.52 -12.96
N LEU A 40 -4.67 -7.46 -12.42
CA LEU A 40 -5.47 -8.64 -12.09
C LEU A 40 -6.71 -8.73 -12.99
N ASP A 41 -7.06 -9.95 -13.37
CA ASP A 41 -8.31 -10.23 -14.09
C ASP A 41 -9.43 -10.52 -13.07
N GLY A 42 -10.34 -9.57 -12.93
CA GLY A 42 -11.46 -9.64 -12.00
C GLY A 42 -12.74 -10.16 -12.65
N LEU A 43 -13.25 -11.28 -12.20
CA LEU A 43 -14.57 -11.79 -12.53
C LEU A 43 -15.63 -11.12 -11.66
N THR A 44 -16.55 -10.41 -12.29
CA THR A 44 -17.73 -9.85 -11.65
C THR A 44 -18.97 -10.61 -12.11
N ILE A 45 -19.72 -11.20 -11.18
CA ILE A 45 -21.03 -11.81 -11.44
C ILE A 45 -22.08 -10.84 -10.93
N PHE A 46 -22.92 -10.33 -11.81
CA PHE A 46 -23.87 -9.28 -11.44
C PHE A 46 -25.02 -9.85 -10.61
N ASN A 47 -25.17 -9.32 -9.39
CA ASN A 47 -26.24 -9.73 -8.48
C ASN A 47 -27.60 -9.29 -9.04
N PRO A 48 -28.51 -10.22 -9.43
CA PRO A 48 -29.81 -9.86 -9.98
C PRO A 48 -30.75 -9.20 -8.97
N ASN A 49 -30.47 -9.35 -7.67
CA ASN A 49 -31.33 -8.88 -6.58
C ASN A 49 -30.68 -7.74 -5.77
N GLY A 50 -29.51 -7.27 -6.16
CA GLY A 50 -28.75 -6.26 -5.43
C GLY A 50 -28.09 -5.22 -6.35
N ASN A 51 -27.63 -4.14 -5.74
CA ASN A 51 -26.90 -3.06 -6.41
C ASN A 51 -25.37 -3.17 -6.25
N MET A 52 -24.89 -4.19 -5.58
CA MET A 52 -23.46 -4.49 -5.42
C MET A 52 -23.18 -5.90 -5.93
N SER A 53 -22.04 -6.06 -6.57
CA SER A 53 -21.55 -7.33 -7.11
C SER A 53 -20.07 -7.45 -6.75
N PRO A 54 -19.67 -8.48 -5.99
CA PRO A 54 -18.27 -8.70 -5.69
C PRO A 54 -17.48 -9.02 -6.96
N THR A 55 -16.20 -8.69 -6.94
CA THR A 55 -15.25 -9.04 -8.00
C THR A 55 -14.22 -10.01 -7.42
N ILE A 56 -14.12 -11.20 -8.01
CA ILE A 56 -13.16 -12.23 -7.62
C ILE A 56 -11.99 -12.21 -8.60
N TYR A 57 -10.76 -12.09 -8.09
CA TYR A 57 -9.56 -12.09 -8.93
C TYR A 57 -9.14 -13.50 -9.27
N LEU A 58 -8.98 -13.77 -10.57
CA LEU A 58 -8.73 -15.11 -11.11
C LEU A 58 -7.26 -15.53 -11.10
N ASN A 59 -6.34 -14.59 -10.87
CA ASN A 59 -4.91 -14.84 -10.97
C ASN A 59 -4.45 -15.88 -9.94
N SER A 60 -4.80 -15.71 -8.66
CA SER A 60 -4.46 -16.66 -7.59
C SER A 60 -5.11 -18.03 -7.78
N ALA A 61 -6.36 -18.06 -8.24
CA ALA A 61 -7.06 -19.31 -8.56
C ALA A 61 -6.37 -20.08 -9.70
N TYR A 62 -5.83 -19.38 -10.69
CA TYR A 62 -5.04 -20.00 -11.74
C TYR A 62 -3.71 -20.57 -11.24
N GLU A 63 -3.06 -19.89 -10.30
CA GLU A 63 -1.85 -20.41 -9.65
C GLU A 63 -2.13 -21.70 -8.87
N GLU A 64 -3.24 -21.78 -8.13
CA GLU A 64 -3.67 -23.01 -7.46
C GLU A 64 -3.89 -24.16 -8.46
N TYR A 65 -4.53 -23.87 -9.60
CA TYR A 65 -4.67 -24.83 -10.69
C TYR A 65 -3.31 -25.28 -11.24
N GLN A 66 -2.36 -24.37 -11.44
CA GLN A 66 -1.01 -24.71 -11.91
C GLN A 66 -0.23 -25.56 -10.90
N GLN A 67 -0.48 -25.40 -9.61
CA GLN A 67 0.09 -26.20 -8.52
C GLN A 67 -0.53 -27.59 -8.41
N GLY A 68 -1.53 -27.92 -9.25
CA GLY A 68 -2.10 -29.25 -9.38
C GLY A 68 -3.47 -29.44 -8.73
N MET A 69 -4.14 -28.36 -8.30
CA MET A 69 -5.53 -28.45 -7.85
C MET A 69 -6.43 -28.80 -9.04
N ASP A 70 -7.44 -29.65 -8.80
CA ASP A 70 -8.42 -29.98 -9.84
C ASP A 70 -9.21 -28.73 -10.27
N ILE A 71 -9.50 -28.61 -11.55
CA ILE A 71 -10.16 -27.42 -12.10
C ILE A 71 -11.58 -27.24 -11.53
N GLU A 72 -12.30 -28.34 -11.26
CA GLU A 72 -13.64 -28.27 -10.68
C GLU A 72 -13.58 -27.75 -9.24
N ASP A 73 -12.57 -28.16 -8.46
CA ASP A 73 -12.34 -27.65 -7.10
C ASP A 73 -11.98 -26.16 -7.11
N VAL A 74 -11.16 -25.71 -8.07
CA VAL A 74 -10.82 -24.29 -8.23
C VAL A 74 -12.04 -23.46 -8.55
N VAL A 75 -12.91 -23.91 -9.50
CA VAL A 75 -14.16 -23.22 -9.84
C VAL A 75 -15.11 -23.20 -8.65
N GLY A 76 -15.19 -24.29 -7.88
CA GLY A 76 -15.94 -24.35 -6.63
C GLY A 76 -15.49 -23.30 -5.63
N LYS A 77 -14.18 -23.17 -5.39
CA LYS A 77 -13.62 -22.12 -4.51
C LYS A 77 -13.94 -20.69 -5.00
N ILE A 78 -13.89 -20.44 -6.31
CA ILE A 78 -14.27 -19.13 -6.86
C ILE A 78 -15.75 -18.84 -6.56
N ALA A 79 -16.63 -19.83 -6.71
CA ALA A 79 -18.05 -19.69 -6.41
C ALA A 79 -18.28 -19.50 -4.89
N ASP A 80 -17.59 -20.22 -4.03
CA ASP A 80 -17.66 -20.07 -2.57
C ASP A 80 -17.22 -18.67 -2.14
N ALA A 81 -16.11 -18.17 -2.67
CA ALA A 81 -15.64 -16.81 -2.43
C ALA A 81 -16.67 -15.77 -2.88
N TYR A 82 -17.35 -16.00 -4.02
CA TYR A 82 -18.42 -15.12 -4.46
C TYR A 82 -19.62 -15.15 -3.48
N ILE A 83 -20.04 -16.31 -3.04
CA ILE A 83 -21.16 -16.48 -2.09
C ILE A 83 -20.86 -15.78 -0.76
N GLU A 84 -19.64 -15.93 -0.27
CA GLU A 84 -19.20 -15.33 0.98
C GLU A 84 -19.29 -13.79 0.94
N HIS A 85 -19.04 -13.18 -0.23
CA HIS A 85 -19.01 -11.72 -0.38
C HIS A 85 -20.29 -11.10 -0.94
N ILE A 86 -21.30 -11.92 -1.32
CA ILE A 86 -22.51 -11.41 -1.93
C ILE A 86 -23.54 -10.90 -0.93
N GLU A 87 -23.56 -11.45 0.28
CA GLU A 87 -24.41 -10.92 1.32
C GLU A 87 -23.83 -9.61 1.84
N PRO A 88 -24.63 -8.51 1.78
CA PRO A 88 -24.14 -7.24 2.32
C PRO A 88 -23.94 -7.42 3.82
N ARG A 89 -22.72 -7.64 4.24
CA ARG A 89 -22.35 -7.54 5.65
C ARG A 89 -22.60 -6.08 6.05
N GLU A 90 -23.29 -5.84 7.18
CA GLU A 90 -23.55 -4.48 7.68
C GLU A 90 -22.25 -3.69 7.86
N GLU A 91 -21.15 -4.40 8.02
CA GLU A 91 -19.78 -3.91 8.18
C GLU A 91 -19.24 -3.14 6.95
N TYR A 92 -19.77 -3.40 5.74
CA TYR A 92 -19.30 -2.77 4.48
C TYR A 92 -20.21 -1.66 3.95
N ARG A 93 -21.01 -1.05 4.79
CA ARG A 93 -21.89 0.03 4.35
C ARG A 93 -21.17 1.36 4.43
N PHE A 94 -21.22 2.12 3.33
CA PHE A 94 -20.93 3.54 3.40
C PHE A 94 -21.96 4.21 4.32
N ASN A 95 -21.49 5.15 5.15
CA ASN A 95 -22.36 5.92 6.04
C ASN A 95 -23.14 7.04 5.29
N PHE A 96 -23.18 6.96 3.97
CA PHE A 96 -23.86 7.90 3.08
C PHE A 96 -24.42 7.16 1.85
N ASP A 97 -25.37 7.78 1.14
CA ASP A 97 -25.87 7.25 -0.14
C ASP A 97 -24.75 7.33 -1.19
N LEU A 98 -24.44 6.20 -1.86
CA LEU A 98 -23.45 6.13 -2.94
C LEU A 98 -23.74 7.09 -4.11
N GLN A 99 -24.98 7.52 -4.30
CA GLN A 99 -25.32 8.53 -5.29
C GLN A 99 -24.77 9.91 -4.94
N GLU A 100 -24.51 10.13 -3.66
CA GLU A 100 -23.94 11.39 -3.13
C GLU A 100 -22.40 11.39 -3.13
N VAL A 101 -21.75 10.35 -3.64
CA VAL A 101 -20.27 10.25 -3.69
C VAL A 101 -19.61 11.45 -4.39
N LYS A 102 -20.35 12.13 -5.27
CA LYS A 102 -19.89 13.31 -6.02
C LYS A 102 -19.99 14.61 -5.20
N ASN A 103 -20.60 14.57 -4.03
CA ASN A 103 -20.78 15.74 -3.15
C ASN A 103 -19.71 15.75 -2.06
N TYR A 104 -18.73 16.64 -2.21
CA TYR A 104 -17.61 16.76 -1.26
C TYR A 104 -18.09 16.94 0.20
N GLU A 105 -19.11 17.77 0.44
CA GLU A 105 -19.62 18.05 1.78
C GLU A 105 -20.19 16.81 2.48
N VAL A 106 -20.68 15.83 1.70
CA VAL A 106 -21.18 14.55 2.23
C VAL A 106 -20.02 13.59 2.55
N VAL A 107 -18.99 13.54 1.71
CA VAL A 107 -17.94 12.51 1.81
C VAL A 107 -16.69 12.97 2.54
N LYS A 108 -16.50 14.28 2.76
CA LYS A 108 -15.24 14.83 3.29
C LYS A 108 -14.79 14.21 4.61
N ASP A 109 -15.72 13.88 5.51
CA ASP A 109 -15.39 13.30 6.83
C ASP A 109 -15.03 11.80 6.76
N PHE A 110 -15.20 11.17 5.58
CA PHE A 110 -14.84 9.79 5.30
C PHE A 110 -13.59 9.66 4.42
N ILE A 111 -12.95 10.77 4.05
CA ILE A 111 -11.74 10.75 3.24
C ILE A 111 -10.56 10.32 4.08
N TYR A 112 -9.86 9.27 3.63
CA TYR A 112 -8.69 8.67 4.29
C TYR A 112 -7.52 8.60 3.30
N PRO A 113 -6.28 8.94 3.73
CA PRO A 113 -5.11 8.84 2.87
C PRO A 113 -4.57 7.41 2.84
N LYS A 114 -4.00 7.01 1.71
CA LYS A 114 -3.18 5.79 1.56
C LYS A 114 -1.84 6.17 0.98
N VAL A 115 -0.80 5.40 1.31
CA VAL A 115 0.54 5.59 0.77
C VAL A 115 0.89 4.45 -0.18
N SER A 116 1.61 4.75 -1.25
CA SER A 116 2.13 3.78 -2.21
C SER A 116 3.45 4.26 -2.80
N ASN A 117 4.20 3.36 -3.44
CA ASN A 117 5.43 3.72 -4.14
C ASN A 117 5.11 4.53 -5.40
N LEU A 118 5.82 5.63 -5.62
CA LEU A 118 5.59 6.50 -6.77
C LEU A 118 5.99 5.83 -8.09
N GLN A 119 7.14 5.17 -8.11
CA GLN A 119 7.69 4.59 -9.35
C GLN A 119 6.98 3.30 -9.75
N SER A 120 6.57 2.48 -8.79
CA SER A 120 5.84 1.23 -9.05
C SER A 120 4.36 1.46 -9.39
N ASN A 121 3.84 2.70 -9.30
CA ASN A 121 2.43 3.03 -9.52
C ASN A 121 2.22 4.06 -10.64
N VAL A 122 3.12 4.15 -11.64
CA VAL A 122 3.07 5.20 -12.66
C VAL A 122 1.75 5.17 -13.45
N ASN A 123 1.30 3.99 -13.85
CA ASN A 123 0.05 3.85 -14.63
C ASN A 123 -1.17 4.16 -13.75
N ARG A 124 -1.21 3.60 -12.55
CA ARG A 124 -2.30 3.82 -11.59
C ARG A 124 -2.43 5.31 -11.22
N LEU A 125 -1.31 5.97 -10.93
CA LEU A 125 -1.27 7.38 -10.52
C LEU A 125 -1.54 8.37 -11.66
N SER A 126 -1.54 7.94 -12.91
CA SER A 126 -1.80 8.82 -14.06
C SER A 126 -3.18 9.50 -14.01
N ASN A 127 -4.16 8.88 -13.32
CA ASN A 127 -5.53 9.41 -13.18
C ASN A 127 -5.96 9.60 -11.70
N ILE A 128 -5.02 9.63 -10.78
CA ILE A 128 -5.30 9.78 -9.33
C ILE A 128 -4.53 10.98 -8.80
N PRO A 129 -5.19 11.95 -8.14
CA PRO A 129 -4.51 13.04 -7.47
C PRO A 129 -3.69 12.49 -6.30
N TYR A 130 -2.46 12.97 -6.15
CA TYR A 130 -1.58 12.54 -5.06
C TYR A 130 -0.67 13.66 -4.57
N THR A 131 -0.24 13.55 -3.32
CA THR A 131 0.84 14.39 -2.75
C THR A 131 2.10 13.53 -2.65
N GLN A 132 3.22 14.04 -3.18
CA GLN A 132 4.50 13.34 -3.13
C GLN A 132 5.30 13.67 -1.88
N LYS A 133 5.87 12.65 -1.24
CA LYS A 133 6.90 12.79 -0.20
C LYS A 133 7.97 11.72 -0.45
N GLU A 134 9.21 12.15 -0.74
CA GLU A 134 10.29 11.29 -1.23
C GLU A 134 9.89 10.53 -2.50
N ASP A 135 10.00 9.20 -2.52
CA ASP A 135 9.53 8.31 -3.58
C ASP A 135 8.14 7.71 -3.29
N LEU A 136 7.41 8.31 -2.36
CA LEU A 136 6.09 7.87 -1.96
C LEU A 136 5.00 8.85 -2.43
N ALA A 137 3.86 8.29 -2.81
CA ALA A 137 2.66 9.00 -3.21
C ALA A 137 1.56 8.79 -2.18
N ILE A 138 1.00 9.87 -1.65
CA ILE A 138 -0.16 9.86 -0.76
C ILE A 138 -1.39 10.08 -1.64
N THR A 139 -2.25 9.07 -1.74
CA THR A 139 -3.51 9.09 -2.49
C THR A 139 -4.70 9.16 -1.54
N TYR A 140 -5.88 9.56 -2.02
CA TYR A 140 -7.05 9.85 -1.20
C TYR A 140 -8.20 8.93 -1.55
N HIS A 141 -8.87 8.40 -0.53
CA HIS A 141 -9.92 7.40 -0.67
C HIS A 141 -11.08 7.72 0.25
N ILE A 142 -12.30 7.50 -0.21
CA ILE A 142 -13.49 7.58 0.63
C ILE A 142 -13.65 6.23 1.29
N TRP A 143 -13.59 6.21 2.61
CA TRP A 143 -13.66 5.03 3.43
C TRP A 143 -15.09 4.49 3.53
N ALA A 144 -15.29 3.20 3.34
CA ALA A 144 -16.48 2.49 3.80
C ALA A 144 -16.18 1.89 5.18
N ASN A 145 -17.18 1.76 6.02
CA ASN A 145 -17.04 1.00 7.25
C ASN A 145 -16.54 -0.42 6.93
N GLY A 146 -15.58 -0.89 7.69
CA GLY A 146 -15.01 -2.22 7.57
C GLY A 146 -14.32 -2.60 8.88
N ASN A 147 -14.10 -3.89 9.08
CA ASN A 147 -13.31 -4.43 10.18
C ASN A 147 -11.84 -4.63 9.75
N GLU A 148 -11.04 -5.21 10.64
CA GLU A 148 -9.62 -5.49 10.43
C GLU A 148 -9.34 -6.35 9.18
N GLU A 149 -10.29 -7.20 8.77
CA GLU A 149 -10.11 -8.16 7.67
C GLU A 149 -10.54 -7.61 6.30
N SER A 150 -11.32 -6.49 6.28
CA SER A 150 -11.87 -6.00 5.01
C SER A 150 -12.28 -4.54 5.05
N MET A 151 -11.62 -3.76 4.25
CA MET A 151 -11.86 -2.32 4.07
C MET A 151 -12.34 -2.03 2.65
N GLY A 152 -13.60 -1.66 2.51
CA GLY A 152 -14.07 -1.04 1.29
C GLY A 152 -13.62 0.42 1.19
N SER A 153 -13.16 0.85 0.02
CA SER A 153 -12.89 2.27 -0.23
C SER A 153 -13.12 2.64 -1.69
N ILE A 154 -13.51 3.88 -1.92
CA ILE A 154 -13.62 4.47 -3.27
C ILE A 154 -12.42 5.39 -3.48
N THR A 155 -11.62 5.12 -4.51
CA THR A 155 -10.48 5.99 -4.86
C THR A 155 -11.00 7.31 -5.41
N ILE A 156 -10.50 8.43 -4.89
CA ILE A 156 -10.73 9.75 -5.47
C ILE A 156 -9.81 9.89 -6.68
N ASN A 157 -10.38 9.87 -7.87
CA ASN A 157 -9.67 10.09 -9.13
C ASN A 157 -9.74 11.58 -9.54
N ASN A 158 -9.07 11.93 -10.64
CA ASN A 158 -9.07 13.31 -11.13
C ASN A 158 -10.47 13.83 -11.47
N ASP A 159 -11.37 12.99 -11.98
CA ASP A 159 -12.75 13.38 -12.31
C ASP A 159 -13.55 13.73 -11.05
N LEU A 160 -13.43 12.93 -9.97
CA LEU A 160 -14.04 13.23 -8.68
C LEU A 160 -13.42 14.49 -8.05
N MET A 161 -12.12 14.65 -8.15
CA MET A 161 -11.43 15.84 -7.65
C MET A 161 -11.93 17.13 -8.34
N GLU A 162 -12.12 17.07 -9.66
CA GLU A 162 -12.71 18.20 -10.41
C GLU A 162 -14.15 18.51 -9.97
N LEU A 163 -14.97 17.48 -9.77
CA LEU A 163 -16.34 17.64 -9.27
C LEU A 163 -16.40 18.22 -7.85
N TYR A 164 -15.45 17.90 -7.00
CA TYR A 164 -15.38 18.44 -5.64
C TYR A 164 -15.01 19.92 -5.63
N GLY A 165 -14.27 20.40 -6.61
CA GLY A 165 -13.89 21.82 -6.73
C GLY A 165 -13.03 22.33 -5.57
N VAL A 166 -12.32 21.45 -4.87
CA VAL A 166 -11.41 21.77 -3.77
C VAL A 166 -9.95 21.69 -4.24
N SER A 167 -9.04 22.38 -3.54
CA SER A 167 -7.61 22.28 -3.82
C SER A 167 -7.01 20.97 -3.31
N MET A 168 -5.83 20.59 -3.84
CA MET A 168 -5.06 19.45 -3.33
C MET A 168 -4.72 19.60 -1.86
N ASP A 169 -4.34 20.79 -1.41
CA ASP A 169 -4.03 21.07 0.00
C ASP A 169 -5.26 20.86 0.88
N THR A 170 -6.43 21.34 0.44
CA THR A 170 -7.69 21.13 1.18
C THR A 170 -8.03 19.64 1.30
N LEU A 171 -7.88 18.88 0.21
CA LEU A 171 -8.13 17.44 0.22
C LEU A 171 -7.13 16.70 1.12
N HIS A 172 -5.84 17.07 1.04
CA HIS A 172 -4.77 16.51 1.86
C HIS A 172 -5.02 16.77 3.36
N ASP A 173 -5.24 18.02 3.73
CA ASP A 173 -5.47 18.42 5.13
C ASP A 173 -6.70 17.70 5.70
N GLN A 174 -7.79 17.64 4.93
CA GLN A 174 -9.00 16.93 5.36
C GLN A 174 -8.72 15.43 5.59
N ALA A 175 -8.02 14.77 4.67
CA ALA A 175 -7.68 13.36 4.78
C ALA A 175 -6.80 13.10 6.02
N MET A 176 -5.76 13.91 6.22
CA MET A 176 -4.86 13.77 7.37
C MET A 176 -5.57 14.00 8.71
N ASN A 177 -6.50 14.97 8.77
CA ASN A 177 -7.30 15.25 9.97
C ASN A 177 -8.33 14.14 10.30
N ASN A 178 -8.73 13.35 9.32
CA ASN A 178 -9.67 12.26 9.53
C ASN A 178 -9.02 10.97 10.03
N MET A 179 -7.70 10.81 9.87
CA MET A 179 -7.01 9.54 10.15
C MET A 179 -7.35 8.97 11.53
N ASP A 180 -7.17 9.77 12.59
CA ASP A 180 -7.37 9.31 13.96
C ASP A 180 -8.86 9.04 14.30
N LYS A 181 -9.79 9.57 13.51
CA LYS A 181 -11.23 9.32 13.69
C LYS A 181 -11.66 8.06 12.98
N ILE A 182 -11.07 7.77 11.80
CA ILE A 182 -11.43 6.63 10.96
C ILE A 182 -10.74 5.36 11.45
N SER A 183 -9.44 5.41 11.69
CA SER A 183 -8.67 4.29 12.20
C SER A 183 -7.47 4.81 12.98
N PRO A 184 -7.57 4.91 14.33
CA PRO A 184 -6.56 5.53 15.18
C PRO A 184 -5.16 4.95 15.02
N LEU A 185 -4.14 5.78 15.29
CA LEU A 185 -2.74 5.39 15.30
C LEU A 185 -2.48 4.25 16.29
N LYS A 186 -1.72 3.26 15.84
CA LYS A 186 -1.16 2.21 16.68
C LYS A 186 0.37 2.20 16.56
N PHE A 187 1.05 2.40 17.69
CA PHE A 187 2.50 2.35 17.78
C PHE A 187 2.92 1.54 18.99
N GLU A 188 3.39 0.32 18.76
CA GLU A 188 3.74 -0.66 19.79
C GLU A 188 5.03 -1.40 19.43
N SER A 189 5.63 -2.16 20.35
CA SER A 189 6.77 -3.02 20.01
C SER A 189 6.34 -4.12 19.02
N LEU A 190 7.26 -4.55 18.18
CA LEU A 190 7.00 -5.67 17.25
C LEU A 190 6.58 -6.94 18.01
N GLN A 191 7.16 -7.16 19.21
CA GLN A 191 6.77 -8.26 20.08
C GLN A 191 5.28 -8.19 20.47
N GLU A 192 4.78 -7.02 20.91
CA GLU A 192 3.36 -6.85 21.26
C GLU A 192 2.46 -6.98 20.03
N THR A 193 2.91 -6.51 18.87
CA THR A 193 2.22 -6.74 17.60
C THR A 193 2.05 -8.25 17.33
N MET A 194 3.14 -9.01 17.42
CA MET A 194 3.13 -10.47 17.24
C MET A 194 2.24 -11.18 18.26
N VAL A 195 2.35 -10.79 19.54
CA VAL A 195 1.49 -11.31 20.60
C VAL A 195 0.02 -11.07 20.27
N GLY A 196 -0.33 -9.86 19.83
CA GLY A 196 -1.71 -9.52 19.49
C GLY A 196 -2.27 -10.34 18.32
N MET A 197 -1.46 -10.56 17.26
CA MET A 197 -1.84 -11.36 16.09
C MET A 197 -2.07 -12.83 16.46
N LEU A 198 -1.09 -13.44 17.11
CA LEU A 198 -1.16 -14.86 17.51
C LEU A 198 -2.25 -15.12 18.55
N ALA A 199 -2.49 -14.18 19.45
CA ALA A 199 -3.50 -14.34 20.51
C ALA A 199 -4.94 -14.38 19.96
N SER A 200 -5.22 -13.68 18.87
CA SER A 200 -6.54 -13.70 18.24
C SER A 200 -6.93 -15.10 17.76
N ASP A 201 -6.02 -15.76 17.05
CA ASP A 201 -6.25 -17.10 16.52
C ASP A 201 -6.25 -18.16 17.63
N PHE A 202 -5.27 -18.08 18.53
CA PHE A 202 -5.14 -18.99 19.66
C PHE A 202 -6.34 -18.93 20.61
N ALA A 203 -6.88 -17.74 20.87
CA ALA A 203 -8.08 -17.57 21.68
C ALA A 203 -9.32 -18.23 21.06
N LYS A 204 -9.46 -18.13 19.71
CA LYS A 204 -10.54 -18.79 18.97
C LYS A 204 -10.43 -20.32 19.02
N GLU A 205 -9.22 -20.87 18.85
CA GLU A 205 -8.96 -22.30 18.85
C GLU A 205 -9.15 -22.93 20.24
N GLU A 206 -8.65 -22.30 21.30
CA GLU A 206 -8.69 -22.82 22.66
C GLU A 206 -9.95 -22.42 23.44
N GLY A 207 -10.78 -21.51 22.91
CA GLY A 207 -12.01 -21.04 23.57
C GLY A 207 -11.75 -20.24 24.85
N ILE A 208 -10.61 -19.54 24.93
CA ILE A 208 -10.22 -18.68 26.06
C ILE A 208 -10.37 -17.19 25.69
N SER A 209 -10.21 -16.31 26.69
CA SER A 209 -10.20 -14.88 26.41
C SER A 209 -8.92 -14.44 25.68
N ILE A 210 -9.02 -13.35 24.89
CA ILE A 210 -7.85 -12.78 24.19
C ILE A 210 -6.77 -12.37 25.19
N ASP A 211 -7.12 -11.87 26.37
CA ASP A 211 -6.15 -11.45 27.37
C ASP A 211 -5.39 -12.64 27.97
N GLU A 212 -6.07 -13.76 28.25
CA GLU A 212 -5.41 -15.01 28.66
C GLU A 212 -4.50 -15.55 27.57
N ALA A 213 -4.93 -15.51 26.30
CA ALA A 213 -4.13 -15.92 25.16
C ALA A 213 -2.86 -15.06 25.04
N LYS A 214 -2.98 -13.72 25.18
CA LYS A 214 -1.83 -12.79 25.15
C LYS A 214 -0.80 -13.10 26.23
N ASP A 215 -1.24 -13.38 27.45
CA ASP A 215 -0.32 -13.68 28.57
C ASP A 215 0.45 -14.99 28.34
N LEU A 216 -0.22 -16.03 27.78
CA LEU A 216 0.41 -17.30 27.43
C LEU A 216 1.44 -17.13 26.30
N ILE A 217 1.09 -16.41 25.25
CA ILE A 217 1.96 -16.21 24.07
C ILE A 217 3.14 -15.31 24.41
N ARG A 218 2.93 -14.23 25.18
CA ARG A 218 4.01 -13.32 25.61
C ARG A 218 5.10 -14.06 26.37
N GLY A 219 4.75 -15.04 27.20
CA GLY A 219 5.71 -15.90 27.89
C GLY A 219 6.51 -16.84 26.98
N SER A 220 6.06 -17.07 25.73
CA SER A 220 6.68 -17.99 24.78
C SER A 220 7.56 -17.27 23.73
N ILE A 221 7.43 -15.97 23.57
CA ILE A 221 8.22 -15.18 22.61
C ILE A 221 9.52 -14.69 23.30
N PRO A 222 10.71 -15.01 22.74
CA PRO A 222 11.99 -14.48 23.26
C PRO A 222 12.02 -12.96 23.20
N ASN A 223 12.57 -12.31 24.23
CA ASN A 223 12.71 -10.85 24.32
C ASN A 223 14.19 -10.43 24.31
N ASP A 224 15.01 -11.06 23.47
CA ASP A 224 16.46 -10.85 23.38
C ASP A 224 16.89 -10.17 22.04
N GLY A 225 15.93 -9.73 21.25
CA GLY A 225 16.14 -9.03 19.98
C GLY A 225 16.34 -7.52 20.13
N PRO A 226 16.69 -6.81 19.04
CA PRO A 226 16.73 -5.35 19.01
C PRO A 226 15.32 -4.76 19.26
N ASP A 227 15.27 -3.57 19.83
CA ASP A 227 14.03 -2.82 20.00
C ASP A 227 13.48 -2.43 18.61
N VAL A 228 12.52 -3.18 18.11
CA VAL A 228 11.78 -2.89 16.87
C VAL A 228 10.35 -2.55 17.23
N TYR A 229 9.85 -1.49 16.63
CA TYR A 229 8.46 -1.04 16.82
C TYR A 229 7.69 -1.15 15.50
N CYS A 230 6.40 -1.38 15.61
CA CYS A 230 5.46 -1.36 14.49
C CYS A 230 4.60 -0.10 14.56
N LEU A 231 4.59 0.67 13.49
CA LEU A 231 3.74 1.82 13.29
C LEU A 231 2.67 1.45 12.27
N SER A 232 1.41 1.46 12.70
CA SER A 232 0.25 1.15 11.88
C SER A 232 -0.99 1.92 12.40
N ASN A 233 -2.17 1.43 12.10
CA ASN A 233 -3.44 1.86 12.69
C ASN A 233 -4.14 0.67 13.38
N GLU A 234 -5.24 0.95 14.10
CA GLU A 234 -5.99 -0.10 14.81
C GLU A 234 -6.55 -1.15 13.85
N ALA A 235 -6.95 -0.76 12.64
CA ALA A 235 -7.45 -1.67 11.61
C ALA A 235 -6.33 -2.51 10.94
N ARG A 236 -5.05 -2.26 11.24
CA ARG A 236 -3.88 -2.91 10.62
C ARG A 236 -3.95 -2.97 9.08
N ALA A 237 -4.58 -1.97 8.50
CA ALA A 237 -4.80 -1.90 7.06
C ALA A 237 -4.52 -0.49 6.54
N ASN A 238 -3.61 -0.36 5.57
CA ASN A 238 -3.11 0.90 5.02
C ASN A 238 -2.55 1.86 6.09
N GLY A 239 -2.05 1.35 7.22
CA GLY A 239 -1.57 2.15 8.35
C GLY A 239 -0.18 2.76 8.14
N ALA A 240 0.61 2.27 7.16
CA ALA A 240 1.91 2.85 6.84
C ALA A 240 1.87 4.36 6.54
N VAL A 241 0.71 4.86 6.10
CA VAL A 241 0.52 6.30 5.82
C VAL A 241 0.73 7.18 7.06
N TYR A 242 0.62 6.65 8.28
CA TYR A 242 0.87 7.42 9.51
C TYR A 242 2.28 8.00 9.60
N ILE A 243 3.28 7.34 8.98
CA ILE A 243 4.66 7.86 8.95
C ILE A 243 4.79 9.16 8.12
N MET A 244 3.78 9.51 7.33
CA MET A 244 3.77 10.75 6.55
C MET A 244 3.38 11.98 7.39
N ARG A 245 2.81 11.81 8.59
CA ARG A 245 2.42 12.86 9.51
C ARG A 245 3.62 13.35 10.33
N GLU A 246 3.87 14.66 10.32
CA GLU A 246 5.00 15.27 11.04
C GLU A 246 4.85 15.16 12.56
N ASP A 247 3.64 15.30 13.09
CA ASP A 247 3.36 15.13 14.52
C ASP A 247 3.60 13.69 15.00
N VAL A 248 3.28 12.69 14.16
CA VAL A 248 3.58 11.27 14.43
C VAL A 248 5.08 11.01 14.37
N GLN A 249 5.79 11.56 13.39
CA GLN A 249 7.25 11.45 13.30
C GLN A 249 7.94 12.00 14.57
N GLN A 250 7.50 13.16 15.03
CA GLN A 250 8.01 13.78 16.25
C GLN A 250 7.66 12.94 17.49
N MET A 251 6.43 12.49 17.63
CA MET A 251 5.97 11.63 18.73
C MET A 251 6.82 10.35 18.83
N VAL A 252 7.12 9.72 17.68
CA VAL A 252 7.99 8.54 17.61
C VAL A 252 9.41 8.89 18.11
N ALA A 253 10.00 9.99 17.64
CA ALA A 253 11.33 10.44 18.08
C ALA A 253 11.39 10.72 19.58
N GLU A 254 10.38 11.36 20.14
CA GLU A 254 10.27 11.62 21.59
C GLU A 254 10.18 10.31 22.38
N LYS A 255 9.37 9.35 21.91
CA LYS A 255 9.20 8.04 22.56
C LYS A 255 10.48 7.19 22.53
N LEU A 256 11.24 7.27 21.43
CA LEU A 256 12.49 6.53 21.25
C LEU A 256 13.72 7.27 21.81
N GLY A 257 13.58 8.55 22.13
CA GLY A 257 14.65 9.39 22.66
C GLY A 257 15.65 9.90 21.62
N GLY A 258 15.30 9.91 20.32
CA GLY A 258 16.18 10.41 19.27
C GLY A 258 15.84 9.97 17.85
N ASP A 259 16.88 9.92 17.02
CA ASP A 259 16.78 9.52 15.61
C ASP A 259 16.38 8.05 15.45
N TYR A 260 15.70 7.75 14.35
CA TYR A 260 15.30 6.38 14.04
C TYR A 260 15.32 6.10 12.52
N TYR A 261 15.39 4.80 12.19
CA TYR A 261 15.16 4.29 10.86
C TYR A 261 13.71 3.84 10.69
N VAL A 262 13.23 3.95 9.45
CA VAL A 262 11.91 3.48 9.02
C VAL A 262 12.10 2.48 7.89
N LEU A 263 11.57 1.27 8.07
CA LEU A 263 11.59 0.17 7.11
C LEU A 263 10.17 -0.04 6.59
N PRO A 264 9.82 0.52 5.42
CA PRO A 264 8.46 0.49 4.89
C PRO A 264 8.27 -0.72 3.95
N SER A 265 8.30 -1.91 4.47
CA SER A 265 8.10 -3.13 3.67
C SER A 265 6.66 -3.26 3.15
N SER A 266 5.66 -2.84 3.92
CA SER A 266 4.24 -2.99 3.57
C SER A 266 3.51 -1.64 3.54
N ILE A 267 2.42 -1.56 2.75
CA ILE A 267 1.46 -0.44 2.81
C ILE A 267 0.65 -0.45 4.11
N HIS A 268 0.66 -1.56 4.85
CA HIS A 268 -0.14 -1.76 6.06
C HIS A 268 0.54 -1.23 7.31
N GLU A 269 1.87 -1.38 7.41
CA GLU A 269 2.67 -0.92 8.53
C GLU A 269 4.09 -0.54 8.10
N THR A 270 4.76 0.19 8.99
CA THR A 270 6.21 0.43 8.88
C THR A 270 6.90 -0.02 10.15
N LEU A 271 8.06 -0.66 10.01
CA LEU A 271 8.90 -0.99 11.15
C LEU A 271 9.82 0.19 11.48
N ILE A 272 9.93 0.47 12.76
CA ILE A 272 10.71 1.58 13.31
C ILE A 272 11.83 1.03 14.19
N LEU A 273 13.06 1.44 13.93
CA LEU A 273 14.22 1.04 14.70
C LEU A 273 14.96 2.28 15.23
N PRO A 274 15.20 2.39 16.55
CA PRO A 274 16.08 3.43 17.10
C PRO A 274 17.45 3.39 16.43
N LYS A 275 18.01 4.54 16.06
CA LYS A 275 19.37 4.59 15.51
C LYS A 275 20.40 4.19 16.54
N SER A 276 21.24 3.22 16.22
CA SER A 276 22.40 2.82 17.02
C SER A 276 23.68 2.83 16.19
N GLU A 277 24.83 3.04 16.83
CA GLU A 277 26.15 3.12 16.18
C GLU A 277 26.54 1.81 15.43
N ASN A 278 25.93 0.68 15.80
CA ASN A 278 26.25 -0.63 15.24
C ASN A 278 25.36 -1.05 14.06
N MET A 279 24.47 -0.16 13.57
CA MET A 279 23.50 -0.50 12.55
C MET A 279 23.90 0.15 11.21
N SER A 280 24.30 -0.67 10.22
CA SER A 280 24.64 -0.15 8.89
C SER A 280 23.39 -0.05 8.02
N PHE A 281 23.27 1.05 7.28
CA PHE A 281 22.23 1.26 6.28
C PHE A 281 22.12 0.09 5.30
N GLN A 282 23.25 -0.39 4.75
CA GLN A 282 23.25 -1.48 3.77
C GLN A 282 22.59 -2.75 4.33
N ARG A 283 22.89 -3.12 5.56
CA ARG A 283 22.28 -4.29 6.19
C ARG A 283 20.77 -4.14 6.38
N LEU A 284 20.29 -2.92 6.69
CA LEU A 284 18.85 -2.66 6.80
C LEU A 284 18.18 -2.73 5.45
N GLN A 285 18.83 -2.21 4.40
CA GLN A 285 18.31 -2.27 3.03
C GLN A 285 18.22 -3.70 2.52
N ASP A 286 19.27 -4.52 2.71
CA ASP A 286 19.27 -5.93 2.34
C ASP A 286 18.11 -6.66 3.05
N MET A 287 17.91 -6.39 4.34
CA MET A 287 16.80 -6.98 5.12
C MET A 287 15.42 -6.60 4.57
N VAL A 288 15.19 -5.32 4.22
CA VAL A 288 13.91 -4.87 3.61
C VAL A 288 13.67 -5.61 2.29
N GLN A 289 14.67 -5.69 1.42
CA GLN A 289 14.57 -6.37 0.13
C GLN A 289 14.28 -7.86 0.28
N ASP A 290 14.97 -8.54 1.22
CA ASP A 290 14.74 -9.96 1.50
C ASP A 290 13.32 -10.21 2.02
N VAL A 291 12.83 -9.39 2.94
CA VAL A 291 11.45 -9.50 3.48
C VAL A 291 10.42 -9.22 2.38
N ASN A 292 10.61 -8.19 1.58
CA ASN A 292 9.70 -7.87 0.47
C ASN A 292 9.62 -9.03 -0.53
N ALA A 293 10.78 -9.63 -0.87
CA ALA A 293 10.82 -10.73 -1.83
C ALA A 293 10.19 -12.04 -1.32
N MET A 294 10.21 -12.29 0.00
CA MET A 294 9.79 -13.57 0.59
C MET A 294 8.45 -13.54 1.30
N CYS A 295 8.05 -12.40 1.85
CA CYS A 295 6.97 -12.33 2.84
C CYS A 295 5.87 -11.32 2.50
N VAL A 296 6.09 -10.40 1.54
CA VAL A 296 5.11 -9.35 1.20
C VAL A 296 4.58 -9.61 -0.19
N SER A 297 3.27 -9.55 -0.38
CA SER A 297 2.67 -9.67 -1.71
C SER A 297 3.08 -8.49 -2.59
N GLU A 298 3.23 -8.71 -3.91
CA GLU A 298 3.68 -7.68 -4.84
C GLU A 298 2.83 -6.40 -4.77
N GLU A 299 1.53 -6.53 -4.58
CA GLU A 299 0.60 -5.39 -4.45
C GLU A 299 0.64 -4.70 -3.08
N GLU A 300 1.34 -5.25 -2.09
CA GLU A 300 1.47 -4.66 -0.76
C GLU A 300 2.84 -4.05 -0.48
N VAL A 301 3.86 -4.36 -1.29
CA VAL A 301 5.19 -3.76 -1.13
C VAL A 301 5.09 -2.24 -1.22
N LEU A 302 5.59 -1.54 -0.19
CA LEU A 302 5.61 -0.09 -0.16
C LEU A 302 6.91 0.48 -0.74
N SER A 303 8.06 0.00 -0.29
CA SER A 303 9.35 0.43 -0.82
C SER A 303 10.46 -0.55 -0.43
N ASP A 304 11.46 -0.70 -1.31
CA ASP A 304 12.72 -1.40 -1.00
C ASP A 304 13.75 -0.47 -0.32
N GLY A 305 13.39 0.78 -0.11
CA GLY A 305 14.26 1.78 0.49
C GLY A 305 14.19 1.81 2.01
N VAL A 306 15.23 2.30 2.65
CA VAL A 306 15.25 2.62 4.08
C VAL A 306 15.13 4.12 4.24
N TYR A 307 14.25 4.57 5.14
CA TYR A 307 14.12 5.98 5.49
C TYR A 307 14.66 6.23 6.90
N GLN A 308 14.85 7.47 7.21
CA GLN A 308 15.27 7.93 8.51
C GLN A 308 14.54 9.20 8.92
N TYR A 309 14.44 9.38 10.22
CA TYR A 309 14.04 10.64 10.81
C TYR A 309 15.19 11.19 11.66
N ASP A 310 15.54 12.46 11.41
CA ASP A 310 16.49 13.23 12.21
C ASP A 310 15.69 14.09 13.18
N ALA A 311 15.80 13.78 14.47
CA ALA A 311 15.04 14.43 15.53
C ALA A 311 15.46 15.89 15.77
N LYS A 312 16.68 16.26 15.39
CA LYS A 312 17.21 17.63 15.57
C LYS A 312 16.73 18.57 14.47
N SER A 313 16.70 18.11 13.22
CA SER A 313 16.25 18.89 12.07
C SER A 313 14.78 18.70 11.75
N HIS A 314 14.09 17.76 12.39
CA HIS A 314 12.71 17.32 12.10
C HIS A 314 12.54 16.90 10.64
N THR A 315 13.53 16.15 10.10
CA THR A 315 13.56 15.80 8.68
C THR A 315 13.35 14.29 8.49
N PHE A 316 12.34 13.93 7.71
CA PHE A 316 12.12 12.58 7.20
C PHE A 316 12.70 12.47 5.79
N SER A 317 13.60 11.51 5.53
CA SER A 317 14.28 11.36 4.24
C SER A 317 14.71 9.91 3.97
N ARG A 318 14.90 9.57 2.68
CA ARG A 318 15.55 8.31 2.30
C ARG A 318 17.03 8.31 2.65
N CYS A 319 17.53 7.18 3.17
CA CYS A 319 18.93 7.03 3.57
C CYS A 319 19.91 6.97 2.39
N ASP A 320 19.48 6.49 1.22
CA ASP A 320 20.30 6.35 0.01
C ASP A 320 20.38 7.64 -0.82
N ARG A 321 19.56 8.63 -0.51
CA ARG A 321 19.67 9.97 -1.10
C ARG A 321 20.59 10.82 -0.24
N GLN A 322 21.62 11.40 -0.86
CA GLN A 322 22.32 12.50 -0.22
C GLN A 322 21.30 13.63 -0.01
N PRO A 323 21.26 14.26 1.18
CA PRO A 323 20.38 15.40 1.38
C PRO A 323 20.68 16.43 0.29
N GLU A 324 19.73 16.69 -0.59
CA GLU A 324 19.82 17.85 -1.48
C GLU A 324 19.95 19.07 -0.56
N LEU A 325 21.12 19.70 -0.62
CA LEU A 325 21.36 20.98 0.07
C LEU A 325 20.26 21.94 -0.43
N THR A 326 19.24 22.18 0.39
CA THR A 326 18.23 23.15 0.02
C THR A 326 18.92 24.47 -0.32
N TYR A 327 18.47 25.14 -1.38
CA TYR A 327 19.06 26.40 -1.90
C TYR A 327 19.30 27.44 -0.78
N LYS A 328 18.54 27.38 0.32
CA LYS A 328 18.73 28.19 1.54
C LYS A 328 19.93 27.77 2.39
N GLN A 329 20.26 26.49 2.45
CA GLN A 329 21.44 25.99 3.18
C GLN A 329 22.72 26.24 2.38
N ALA A 330 22.64 26.13 1.05
CA ALA A 330 23.75 26.48 0.16
C ALA A 330 24.10 27.98 0.21
N GLN A 331 23.13 28.89 0.38
CA GLN A 331 23.40 30.31 0.55
C GLN A 331 24.08 30.66 1.89
N GLY A 332 23.87 29.89 2.94
CA GLY A 332 24.56 30.06 4.25
C GLY A 332 26.02 29.59 4.23
N MET A 333 26.40 28.72 3.28
CA MET A 333 27.73 28.10 3.19
C MET A 333 28.65 28.74 2.14
N THR A 334 28.24 29.78 1.45
CA THR A 334 28.93 30.41 0.32
C THR A 334 30.31 31.02 0.62
N ASN A 335 30.78 30.93 1.87
CA ASN A 335 32.13 31.40 2.23
C ASN A 335 33.15 30.27 2.44
N ASN A 336 32.82 29.01 2.18
CA ASN A 336 33.73 27.88 2.35
C ASN A 336 34.16 27.31 0.98
N MET A 337 35.46 27.23 0.73
CA MET A 337 36.05 26.79 -0.57
C MET A 337 35.61 25.34 -0.96
N GLU A 338 35.31 24.48 0.00
CA GLU A 338 34.84 23.09 -0.23
C GLU A 338 33.46 23.01 -0.91
N VAL A 339 32.58 24.00 -0.67
CA VAL A 339 31.24 24.01 -1.28
C VAL A 339 31.34 24.42 -2.77
N ARG A 340 32.32 25.21 -3.17
CA ARG A 340 32.55 25.57 -4.58
C ARG A 340 32.97 24.37 -5.40
N GLU A 341 33.72 23.43 -4.86
CA GLU A 341 34.14 22.21 -5.56
C GLU A 341 32.96 21.21 -5.70
N LEU A 342 32.08 21.12 -4.73
CA LEU A 342 30.88 20.26 -4.79
C LEU A 342 29.85 20.77 -5.81
N VAL A 343 29.62 22.08 -5.88
CA VAL A 343 28.72 22.68 -6.87
C VAL A 343 29.30 22.55 -8.29
N ALA A 344 30.58 22.75 -8.47
CA ALA A 344 31.25 22.56 -9.76
C ALA A 344 31.24 21.11 -10.25
N THR A 345 31.22 20.13 -9.32
CA THR A 345 31.12 18.70 -9.64
C THR A 345 29.69 18.30 -10.04
N ALA A 346 28.67 18.94 -9.45
CA ALA A 346 27.26 18.71 -9.78
C ALA A 346 26.89 19.33 -11.15
N GLU A 347 27.38 20.53 -11.43
CA GLU A 347 27.18 21.19 -12.74
C GLU A 347 27.86 20.43 -13.89
N ASN A 348 29.07 19.90 -13.69
CA ASN A 348 29.74 19.03 -14.66
C ASN A 348 29.04 17.70 -14.92
N LYS A 349 28.31 17.15 -13.95
CA LYS A 349 27.48 15.94 -14.17
C LYS A 349 26.23 16.22 -15.00
N GLN A 350 25.59 17.39 -14.83
CA GLN A 350 24.43 17.78 -15.63
C GLN A 350 24.80 18.08 -17.10
N GLU A 351 26.00 18.66 -17.37
CA GLU A 351 26.49 18.87 -18.75
C GLU A 351 26.84 17.54 -19.45
N TYR A 352 27.29 16.51 -18.72
CA TYR A 352 27.66 15.22 -19.32
C TYR A 352 26.42 14.37 -19.69
N ASP A 353 25.30 14.54 -19.02
CA ASP A 353 24.05 13.84 -19.34
C ASP A 353 23.26 14.48 -20.49
N SER A 354 23.55 15.73 -20.81
CA SER A 354 22.88 16.46 -21.92
C SER A 354 23.55 16.30 -23.30
N THR A 355 24.71 15.62 -23.39
CA THR A 355 25.51 15.48 -24.62
C THR A 355 25.54 14.08 -25.23
N THR A 356 24.62 13.18 -24.90
CA THR A 356 24.50 11.89 -25.61
C THR A 356 23.88 12.09 -27.00
N PRO A 357 24.57 11.76 -28.12
CA PRO A 357 24.03 11.98 -29.46
C PRO A 357 22.93 11.00 -29.80
N ASN A 358 21.83 11.51 -30.31
CA ASN A 358 20.78 10.74 -30.98
C ASN A 358 21.38 9.92 -32.14
N HIS A 359 21.41 8.61 -32.00
CA HIS A 359 21.66 7.72 -33.14
C HIS A 359 20.40 7.64 -34.00
N THR A 360 20.39 8.39 -35.08
CA THR A 360 19.43 8.21 -36.18
C THR A 360 19.73 6.90 -36.91
N HIS A 361 18.77 5.97 -36.90
CA HIS A 361 18.80 4.80 -37.77
C HIS A 361 18.53 5.22 -39.24
N GLU A 362 19.51 5.09 -40.10
CA GLU A 362 19.31 5.07 -41.55
C GLU A 362 18.80 3.69 -42.02
N PRO A 363 17.86 3.62 -42.97
CA PRO A 363 17.33 2.35 -43.45
C PRO A 363 18.28 1.66 -44.44
N ILE A 364 18.58 0.41 -44.20
CA ILE A 364 19.39 -0.48 -45.07
C ILE A 364 18.61 -0.75 -46.34
N LYS A 365 19.13 -0.32 -47.47
CA LYS A 365 18.65 -0.69 -48.81
C LYS A 365 19.13 -2.11 -49.18
N HIS A 366 18.18 -3.05 -49.30
CA HIS A 366 18.43 -4.31 -50.00
C HIS A 366 18.67 -4.09 -51.49
N LYS A 367 19.88 -4.44 -51.98
CA LYS A 367 20.14 -4.74 -53.39
C LYS A 367 20.00 -6.24 -53.60
N GLY A 368 19.09 -6.62 -54.51
CA GLY A 368 18.98 -7.99 -54.97
C GLY A 368 20.14 -8.41 -55.86
N HIS A 369 20.44 -9.69 -55.79
CA HIS A 369 20.76 -10.60 -56.88
C HIS A 369 20.38 -12.00 -56.46
#